data_4e1b232087e752f917c83e971ca991e0
#
_entry.id   4e1b232087e752f917c83e971ca991e0
#
_cell.length_a   1.000
_cell.length_b   1.000
_cell.length_c   1.000
_cell.angle_alpha   90.00
_cell.angle_beta   90.00
_cell.angle_gamma   90.00
#
_symmetry.space_group_name_H-M   'P 1'
#
loop_
_entity.id
_entity.type
_entity.pdbx_description
1 polymer ?
#
loop_
_entity_poly.entity_id
_entity_poly.type
_entity_poly.pdbx_seq_one_letter_code
_entity_poly.pdbx_strand_id
1 'polypeptide(L)'
;IRDNNITSIIHLAAYLNVSEAEKNKKKYFKNNIIGTKNLLEACKNSKVENIIFSSSCSIYGNVKGSVSENRKANPQGYYAYTKYKSEELIKKFSKQNKFKYGILRYFNVAGASPSGKIGEIEKSHGHLIKNLAIESLKKNPKIKIFGNDYSTKDGTCIRDYVHVSDLADVHIKGLKYLKDNQKSFVLNCGYGKGYSVKQIVDIFKKIKKGVDVQYQKRRPGDIAQVYANTKKFKKILKWRPKYNNIKLIIHSAIKWEKKLKN
;
A
#
# COMPACT_ATOMS: atom_id res chain seq x y z
N ILE A 1 5.17 0.14 -26.13
CA ILE A 1 3.90 -0.64 -25.99
C ILE A 1 3.62 -1.33 -27.32
N ARG A 2 3.53 -0.60 -28.41
CA ARG A 2 3.19 -1.15 -29.73
C ARG A 2 4.28 -2.12 -30.22
N ASP A 3 5.51 -1.71 -30.20
CA ASP A 3 6.68 -2.44 -30.73
C ASP A 3 6.89 -3.81 -30.05
N ASN A 4 6.48 -3.95 -28.79
CA ASN A 4 6.63 -5.18 -28.00
C ASN A 4 5.33 -5.96 -27.81
N ASN A 5 4.27 -5.68 -28.56
CA ASN A 5 2.99 -6.39 -28.49
C ASN A 5 2.42 -6.53 -27.05
N ILE A 6 2.53 -5.47 -26.22
CA ILE A 6 2.05 -5.48 -24.84
C ILE A 6 0.53 -5.61 -24.81
N THR A 7 0.02 -6.58 -24.06
CA THR A 7 -1.43 -6.84 -23.91
C THR A 7 -1.97 -6.47 -22.53
N SER A 8 -1.10 -6.28 -21.54
CA SER A 8 -1.50 -6.00 -20.17
C SER A 8 -0.45 -5.15 -19.45
N ILE A 9 -0.90 -4.31 -18.53
CA ILE A 9 -0.04 -3.40 -17.76
C ILE A 9 -0.29 -3.59 -16.26
N ILE A 10 0.79 -3.62 -15.48
CA ILE A 10 0.76 -3.42 -14.02
C ILE A 10 1.38 -2.05 -13.75
N HIS A 11 0.52 -1.08 -13.40
CA HIS A 11 0.93 0.32 -13.21
C HIS A 11 1.21 0.60 -11.72
N LEU A 12 2.48 0.56 -11.35
CA LEU A 12 2.99 0.81 -9.99
C LEU A 12 3.61 2.21 -9.85
N ALA A 13 3.98 2.84 -10.96
CA ALA A 13 4.73 4.09 -10.98
C ALA A 13 3.93 5.25 -10.37
N ALA A 14 4.39 5.76 -9.23
CA ALA A 14 3.86 6.96 -8.58
C ALA A 14 4.83 7.49 -7.53
N TYR A 15 4.81 8.81 -7.27
CA TYR A 15 5.35 9.34 -6.03
C TYR A 15 4.40 9.02 -4.88
N LEU A 16 4.95 8.62 -3.71
CA LEU A 16 4.16 8.06 -2.61
C LEU A 16 4.32 8.75 -1.25
N ASN A 17 5.27 9.68 -1.11
CA ASN A 17 5.52 10.38 0.14
C ASN A 17 4.41 11.41 0.40
N VAL A 18 3.59 11.15 1.43
CA VAL A 18 2.42 11.97 1.79
C VAL A 18 2.82 13.38 2.18
N SER A 19 3.86 13.53 3.00
CA SER A 19 4.32 14.86 3.45
C SER A 19 4.92 15.68 2.31
N GLU A 20 5.65 15.05 1.39
CA GLU A 20 6.17 15.71 0.19
C GLU A 20 5.05 16.14 -0.75
N ALA A 21 3.99 15.33 -0.87
CA ALA A 21 2.85 15.63 -1.73
C ALA A 21 2.16 16.96 -1.38
N GLU A 22 2.08 17.28 -0.07
CA GLU A 22 1.50 18.55 0.38
C GLU A 22 2.36 19.75 -0.01
N LYS A 23 3.68 19.60 0.03
CA LYS A 23 4.65 20.65 -0.30
C LYS A 23 4.85 20.82 -1.82
N ASN A 24 4.78 19.73 -2.57
CA ASN A 24 5.13 19.65 -3.99
C ASN A 24 3.96 19.16 -4.86
N LYS A 25 2.79 19.76 -4.72
CA LYS A 25 1.55 19.36 -5.42
C LYS A 25 1.73 19.25 -6.94
N LYS A 26 2.43 20.21 -7.57
CA LYS A 26 2.71 20.22 -9.02
C LYS A 26 3.50 18.98 -9.47
N LYS A 27 4.52 18.56 -8.71
CA LYS A 27 5.31 17.34 -8.97
C LYS A 27 4.41 16.11 -8.96
N TYR A 28 3.58 15.96 -7.91
CA TYR A 28 2.66 14.83 -7.77
C TYR A 28 1.56 14.82 -8.81
N PHE A 29 1.01 15.97 -9.16
CA PHE A 29 0.03 16.11 -10.25
C PHE A 29 0.62 15.62 -11.58
N LYS A 30 1.78 16.16 -11.96
CA LYS A 30 2.46 15.81 -13.23
C LYS A 30 2.78 14.31 -13.29
N ASN A 31 3.35 13.75 -12.23
CA ASN A 31 3.77 12.34 -12.23
C ASN A 31 2.58 11.37 -12.08
N ASN A 32 1.74 11.55 -11.05
CA ASN A 32 0.74 10.57 -10.70
C ASN A 32 -0.53 10.67 -11.57
N ILE A 33 -0.98 11.89 -11.89
CA ILE A 33 -2.21 12.10 -12.66
C ILE A 33 -1.91 12.17 -14.16
N ILE A 34 -1.05 13.11 -14.58
CA ILE A 34 -0.74 13.27 -16.00
C ILE A 34 0.04 12.07 -16.52
N GLY A 35 0.98 11.50 -15.73
CA GLY A 35 1.66 10.24 -16.07
C GLY A 35 0.68 9.09 -16.31
N THR A 36 -0.33 8.91 -15.44
CA THR A 36 -1.38 7.91 -15.65
C THR A 36 -2.20 8.22 -16.91
N LYS A 37 -2.58 9.48 -17.15
CA LYS A 37 -3.28 9.89 -18.37
C LYS A 37 -2.48 9.56 -19.62
N ASN A 38 -1.20 9.91 -19.65
CA ASN A 38 -0.32 9.65 -20.79
C ASN A 38 -0.16 8.15 -21.06
N LEU A 39 -0.05 7.32 -20.00
CA LEU A 39 -0.03 5.87 -20.12
C LEU A 39 -1.30 5.34 -20.78
N LEU A 40 -2.48 5.82 -20.36
CA LEU A 40 -3.76 5.43 -20.94
C LEU A 40 -3.89 5.87 -22.40
N GLU A 41 -3.46 7.09 -22.72
CA GLU A 41 -3.43 7.57 -24.11
C GLU A 41 -2.52 6.70 -24.99
N ALA A 42 -1.35 6.29 -24.47
CA ALA A 42 -0.45 5.37 -25.19
C ALA A 42 -1.05 3.96 -25.38
N CYS A 43 -2.05 3.58 -24.58
CA CYS A 43 -2.79 2.33 -24.75
C CYS A 43 -3.84 2.41 -25.89
N LYS A 44 -4.26 3.61 -26.30
CA LYS A 44 -5.15 3.75 -27.45
C LYS A 44 -4.47 3.19 -28.71
N ASN A 45 -5.24 2.49 -29.51
CA ASN A 45 -4.74 1.86 -30.74
C ASN A 45 -3.56 0.90 -30.51
N SER A 46 -3.47 0.29 -29.31
CA SER A 46 -2.52 -0.76 -28.98
C SER A 46 -3.28 -2.06 -28.68
N LYS A 47 -2.53 -3.14 -28.43
CA LYS A 47 -3.09 -4.45 -28.02
C LYS A 47 -3.36 -4.54 -26.50
N VAL A 48 -3.23 -3.44 -25.75
CA VAL A 48 -3.46 -3.45 -24.30
C VAL A 48 -4.95 -3.48 -23.99
N GLU A 49 -5.39 -4.57 -23.37
CA GLU A 49 -6.77 -4.80 -22.95
C GLU A 49 -6.97 -4.72 -21.43
N ASN A 50 -5.89 -4.85 -20.66
CA ASN A 50 -5.97 -4.98 -19.21
C ASN A 50 -4.96 -4.12 -18.47
N ILE A 51 -5.40 -3.48 -17.37
CA ILE A 51 -4.51 -2.78 -16.45
C ILE A 51 -4.80 -3.17 -15.00
N ILE A 52 -3.73 -3.44 -14.24
CA ILE A 52 -3.78 -3.47 -12.78
C ILE A 52 -3.16 -2.17 -12.28
N PHE A 53 -3.90 -1.43 -11.45
CA PHE A 53 -3.46 -0.14 -10.91
C PHE A 53 -3.24 -0.19 -9.40
N SER A 54 -2.06 0.25 -8.98
CA SER A 54 -1.68 0.46 -7.59
C SER A 54 -2.36 1.71 -7.02
N SER A 55 -3.49 1.52 -6.34
CA SER A 55 -4.18 2.57 -5.59
C SER A 55 -3.87 2.47 -4.09
N SER A 56 -4.56 3.22 -3.26
CA SER A 56 -4.29 3.32 -1.82
C SER A 56 -5.58 3.42 -1.01
N CYS A 57 -5.59 2.86 0.20
CA CYS A 57 -6.68 3.06 1.15
C CYS A 57 -6.79 4.52 1.65
N SER A 58 -5.76 5.34 1.46
CA SER A 58 -5.80 6.76 1.82
C SER A 58 -6.91 7.55 1.13
N ILE A 59 -7.42 7.07 -0.01
CA ILE A 59 -8.56 7.69 -0.72
C ILE A 59 -9.84 7.73 0.11
N TYR A 60 -9.96 6.86 1.11
CA TYR A 60 -11.16 6.83 1.97
C TYR A 60 -11.21 7.98 2.97
N GLY A 61 -10.07 8.64 3.22
CA GLY A 61 -9.95 9.73 4.19
C GLY A 61 -10.22 9.27 5.62
N ASN A 62 -10.88 10.11 6.40
CA ASN A 62 -11.20 9.83 7.80
C ASN A 62 -12.28 8.74 7.89
N VAL A 63 -11.84 7.52 8.14
CA VAL A 63 -12.69 6.35 8.40
C VAL A 63 -12.37 5.77 9.77
N LYS A 64 -13.35 5.10 10.39
CA LYS A 64 -13.15 4.39 11.67
C LYS A 64 -13.32 2.90 11.43
N GLY A 65 -12.25 2.12 11.63
CA GLY A 65 -12.28 0.67 11.61
C GLY A 65 -12.24 0.03 10.21
N SER A 66 -13.09 -0.96 10.00
CA SER A 66 -13.16 -1.73 8.77
C SER A 66 -13.79 -0.92 7.64
N VAL A 67 -13.13 -0.89 6.48
CA VAL A 67 -13.62 -0.15 5.32
C VAL A 67 -13.80 -1.07 4.10
N SER A 68 -14.96 -0.96 3.45
CA SER A 68 -15.28 -1.69 2.22
C SER A 68 -15.10 -0.79 0.99
N GLU A 69 -15.01 -1.41 -0.18
CA GLU A 69 -14.84 -0.71 -1.46
C GLU A 69 -16.05 0.14 -1.86
N ASN A 70 -17.22 -0.11 -1.26
CA ASN A 70 -18.44 0.68 -1.47
C ASN A 70 -18.40 2.03 -0.74
N ARG A 71 -17.48 2.21 0.20
CA ARG A 71 -17.29 3.50 0.88
C ARG A 71 -16.92 4.58 -0.15
N LYS A 72 -17.66 5.68 -0.15
CA LYS A 72 -17.37 6.86 -0.98
C LYS A 72 -15.96 7.36 -0.66
N ALA A 73 -15.16 7.61 -1.71
CA ALA A 73 -13.85 8.23 -1.56
C ALA A 73 -13.98 9.65 -1.01
N ASN A 74 -13.10 9.98 -0.06
CA ASN A 74 -13.01 11.30 0.56
C ASN A 74 -11.54 11.61 0.88
N PRO A 75 -10.66 11.74 -0.14
CA PRO A 75 -9.23 11.94 0.06
C PRO A 75 -8.95 13.23 0.82
N GLN A 76 -8.22 13.14 1.94
CA GLN A 76 -7.89 14.25 2.84
C GLN A 76 -6.52 14.87 2.59
N GLY A 77 -5.69 14.26 1.73
CA GLY A 77 -4.36 14.77 1.41
C GLY A 77 -4.08 14.69 -0.08
N TYR A 78 -3.08 15.45 -0.55
CA TYR A 78 -2.82 15.58 -1.97
C TYR A 78 -2.38 14.26 -2.63
N TYR A 79 -1.57 13.44 -1.94
CA TYR A 79 -1.26 12.09 -2.41
C TYR A 79 -2.54 11.25 -2.63
N ALA A 80 -3.43 11.22 -1.64
CA ALA A 80 -4.69 10.49 -1.72
C ALA A 80 -5.57 11.01 -2.87
N TYR A 81 -5.62 12.34 -3.04
CA TYR A 81 -6.29 12.98 -4.16
C TYR A 81 -5.73 12.51 -5.51
N THR A 82 -4.39 12.45 -5.67
CA THR A 82 -3.79 11.99 -6.94
C THR A 82 -4.13 10.53 -7.24
N LYS A 83 -4.13 9.65 -6.22
CA LYS A 83 -4.53 8.24 -6.40
C LYS A 83 -6.01 8.14 -6.79
N TYR A 84 -6.88 8.89 -6.14
CA TYR A 84 -8.31 8.92 -6.47
C TYR A 84 -8.55 9.43 -7.90
N LYS A 85 -7.91 10.52 -8.31
CA LYS A 85 -8.02 11.04 -9.68
C LYS A 85 -7.51 10.06 -10.72
N SER A 86 -6.45 9.32 -10.43
CA SER A 86 -5.96 8.26 -11.32
C SER A 86 -6.97 7.10 -11.45
N GLU A 87 -7.66 6.71 -10.35
CA GLU A 87 -8.77 5.74 -10.43
C GLU A 87 -9.90 6.24 -11.36
N GLU A 88 -10.28 7.53 -11.25
CA GLU A 88 -11.32 8.14 -12.08
C GLU A 88 -10.92 8.13 -13.57
N LEU A 89 -9.67 8.49 -13.89
CA LEU A 89 -9.14 8.43 -15.26
C LEU A 89 -9.20 7.04 -15.85
N ILE A 90 -8.75 6.02 -15.11
CA ILE A 90 -8.77 4.61 -15.54
C ILE A 90 -10.21 4.14 -15.79
N LYS A 91 -11.13 4.44 -14.88
CA LYS A 91 -12.56 4.08 -15.02
C LYS A 91 -13.20 4.76 -16.22
N LYS A 92 -12.91 6.05 -16.43
CA LYS A 92 -13.41 6.81 -17.62
C LYS A 92 -12.85 6.20 -18.91
N PHE A 93 -11.55 5.94 -18.96
CA PHE A 93 -10.90 5.32 -20.12
C PHE A 93 -11.52 3.95 -20.46
N SER A 94 -11.74 3.11 -19.43
CA SER A 94 -12.36 1.80 -19.58
C SER A 94 -13.79 1.87 -20.16
N LYS A 95 -14.57 2.88 -19.80
CA LYS A 95 -15.92 3.07 -20.37
C LYS A 95 -15.91 3.45 -21.87
N GLN A 96 -14.86 4.14 -22.30
CA GLN A 96 -14.72 4.66 -23.67
C GLN A 96 -14.01 3.67 -24.60
N ASN A 97 -13.34 2.67 -24.05
CA ASN A 97 -12.51 1.74 -24.80
C ASN A 97 -12.79 0.30 -24.28
N LYS A 98 -12.56 -0.72 -25.13
CA LYS A 98 -12.63 -2.14 -24.71
C LYS A 98 -11.46 -2.49 -23.78
N PHE A 99 -11.49 -1.97 -22.57
CA PHE A 99 -10.36 -2.00 -21.63
C PHE A 99 -10.85 -2.39 -20.25
N LYS A 100 -10.18 -3.36 -19.60
CA LYS A 100 -10.55 -3.84 -18.27
C LYS A 100 -9.52 -3.37 -17.24
N TYR A 101 -9.99 -3.08 -16.03
CA TYR A 101 -9.11 -2.63 -14.94
C TYR A 101 -9.31 -3.43 -13.66
N GLY A 102 -8.20 -3.66 -12.96
CA GLY A 102 -8.16 -4.07 -11.56
C GLY A 102 -7.53 -2.95 -10.74
N ILE A 103 -8.33 -2.28 -9.91
CA ILE A 103 -7.83 -1.25 -8.98
C ILE A 103 -7.61 -1.92 -7.64
N LEU A 104 -6.36 -1.88 -7.17
CA LEU A 104 -5.93 -2.47 -5.91
C LEU A 104 -5.62 -1.36 -4.90
N ARG A 105 -6.48 -1.18 -3.90
CA ARG A 105 -6.33 -0.19 -2.82
C ARG A 105 -5.51 -0.79 -1.70
N TYR A 106 -4.21 -0.48 -1.68
CA TYR A 106 -3.29 -1.03 -0.68
C TYR A 106 -3.52 -0.42 0.70
N PHE A 107 -3.38 -1.28 1.71
CA PHE A 107 -3.16 -0.86 3.09
C PHE A 107 -1.65 -0.75 3.35
N ASN A 108 -1.18 -1.05 4.55
CA ASN A 108 0.24 -0.85 4.86
C ASN A 108 1.08 -2.03 4.34
N VAL A 109 1.72 -1.84 3.20
CA VAL A 109 2.62 -2.85 2.63
C VAL A 109 3.92 -2.89 3.42
N ALA A 110 4.41 -4.09 3.76
CA ALA A 110 5.61 -4.26 4.56
C ALA A 110 6.29 -5.61 4.31
N GLY A 111 7.49 -5.77 4.86
CA GLY A 111 8.29 -6.97 4.69
C GLY A 111 9.15 -6.94 3.43
N ALA A 112 9.83 -8.06 3.18
CA ALA A 112 10.67 -8.27 2.02
C ALA A 112 10.50 -9.69 1.49
N SER A 113 10.94 -9.95 0.27
CA SER A 113 10.87 -11.29 -0.32
C SER A 113 11.48 -12.34 0.60
N PRO A 114 10.82 -13.49 0.82
CA PRO A 114 11.35 -14.60 1.61
C PRO A 114 12.70 -15.11 1.11
N SER A 115 12.96 -14.96 -0.19
CA SER A 115 14.27 -15.31 -0.79
C SER A 115 15.41 -14.42 -0.28
N GLY A 116 15.11 -13.25 0.33
CA GLY A 116 16.10 -12.26 0.73
C GLY A 116 16.81 -11.57 -0.44
N LYS A 117 16.27 -11.67 -1.66
CA LYS A 117 16.87 -11.04 -2.87
C LYS A 117 16.22 -9.72 -3.25
N ILE A 118 15.00 -9.45 -2.78
CA ILE A 118 14.20 -8.27 -3.14
C ILE A 118 13.56 -7.69 -1.88
N GLY A 119 13.65 -6.37 -1.73
CA GLY A 119 13.03 -5.61 -0.64
C GLY A 119 13.10 -4.11 -0.88
N GLU A 120 12.57 -3.32 0.03
CA GLU A 120 12.56 -1.86 -0.06
C GLU A 120 13.97 -1.30 0.12
N ILE A 121 14.50 -0.60 -0.88
CA ILE A 121 15.86 -0.03 -0.87
C ILE A 121 15.86 1.37 -0.27
N GLU A 122 14.83 2.17 -0.55
CA GLU A 122 14.78 3.55 -0.12
C GLU A 122 14.83 3.72 1.40
N LYS A 123 15.47 4.81 1.83
CA LYS A 123 15.40 5.27 3.22
C LYS A 123 13.95 5.58 3.56
N SER A 124 13.53 5.17 4.75
CA SER A 124 12.15 5.21 5.21
C SER A 124 11.37 6.48 4.86
N HIS A 125 10.22 6.30 4.22
CA HIS A 125 9.19 7.33 4.04
C HIS A 125 8.20 7.43 5.22
N GLY A 126 8.63 7.01 6.43
CA GLY A 126 7.79 6.98 7.63
C GLY A 126 7.03 5.67 7.83
N HIS A 127 7.32 4.63 7.06
CA HIS A 127 6.72 3.30 7.24
C HIS A 127 7.24 2.64 8.52
N LEU A 128 6.34 2.29 9.45
CA LEU A 128 6.70 1.79 10.77
C LEU A 128 7.64 0.57 10.70
N ILE A 129 7.26 -0.48 9.97
CA ILE A 129 8.04 -1.74 9.93
C ILE A 129 9.41 -1.53 9.29
N LYS A 130 9.54 -0.69 8.26
CA LYS A 130 10.84 -0.32 7.68
C LYS A 130 11.72 0.41 8.72
N ASN A 131 11.15 1.37 9.47
CA ASN A 131 11.87 2.06 10.54
C ASN A 131 12.34 1.09 11.62
N LEU A 132 11.48 0.17 12.05
CA LEU A 132 11.86 -0.87 13.03
C LEU A 132 13.00 -1.74 12.50
N ALA A 133 12.97 -2.11 11.23
CA ALA A 133 14.01 -2.92 10.61
C ALA A 133 15.35 -2.18 10.57
N ILE A 134 15.37 -0.90 10.18
CA ILE A 134 16.57 -0.05 10.22
C ILE A 134 17.10 0.09 11.65
N GLU A 135 16.23 0.40 12.62
CA GLU A 135 16.62 0.56 14.03
C GLU A 135 17.14 -0.75 14.64
N SER A 136 16.68 -1.91 14.17
CA SER A 136 17.17 -3.22 14.65
C SER A 136 18.67 -3.43 14.46
N LEU A 137 19.28 -2.72 13.51
CA LEU A 137 20.72 -2.79 13.19
C LEU A 137 21.59 -1.92 14.10
N LYS A 138 20.97 -1.05 14.90
CA LYS A 138 21.70 -0.16 15.83
C LYS A 138 21.93 -0.85 17.17
N LYS A 139 23.01 -0.43 17.87
CA LYS A 139 23.29 -0.86 19.25
C LYS A 139 22.16 -0.41 20.18
N ASN A 140 21.76 0.84 20.09
CA ASN A 140 20.71 1.49 20.89
C ASN A 140 19.56 1.93 19.98
N PRO A 141 18.61 1.04 19.65
CA PRO A 141 17.48 1.38 18.76
C PRO A 141 16.52 2.36 19.43
N LYS A 142 16.13 3.40 18.69
CA LYS A 142 15.19 4.44 19.16
C LYS A 142 13.95 4.47 18.28
N ILE A 143 12.78 4.23 18.87
CA ILE A 143 11.52 4.18 18.13
C ILE A 143 10.62 5.34 18.56
N LYS A 144 10.17 6.14 17.60
CA LYS A 144 9.19 7.20 17.81
C LYS A 144 7.78 6.71 17.51
N ILE A 145 6.88 6.83 18.48
CA ILE A 145 5.43 6.58 18.32
C ILE A 145 4.73 7.93 18.25
N PHE A 146 4.00 8.18 17.17
CA PHE A 146 3.31 9.46 16.95
C PHE A 146 1.85 9.39 17.41
N GLY A 147 1.55 10.06 18.53
CA GLY A 147 0.25 10.04 19.21
C GLY A 147 0.08 8.83 20.12
N ASN A 148 -0.41 9.10 21.34
CA ASN A 148 -0.77 8.12 22.35
C ASN A 148 -2.16 8.37 22.94
N ASP A 149 -2.92 9.23 22.27
CA ASP A 149 -4.21 9.77 22.71
C ASP A 149 -5.32 9.56 21.66
N TYR A 150 -5.11 8.66 20.66
CA TYR A 150 -6.16 8.26 19.73
C TYR A 150 -7.27 7.48 20.43
N SER A 151 -8.50 7.58 19.92
CA SER A 151 -9.64 6.78 20.38
C SER A 151 -9.50 5.31 19.96
N THR A 152 -8.51 4.62 20.55
CA THR A 152 -8.16 3.20 20.37
C THR A 152 -7.81 2.60 21.73
N LYS A 153 -7.77 1.28 21.85
CA LYS A 153 -7.54 0.60 23.13
C LYS A 153 -6.25 1.02 23.85
N ASP A 154 -5.17 1.30 23.11
CA ASP A 154 -3.85 1.65 23.64
C ASP A 154 -3.40 3.07 23.27
N GLY A 155 -4.30 3.89 22.78
CA GLY A 155 -4.05 5.28 22.38
C GLY A 155 -3.26 5.44 21.09
N THR A 156 -2.81 4.37 20.42
CA THR A 156 -2.01 4.47 19.20
C THR A 156 -2.82 4.08 17.95
N CYS A 157 -2.38 4.55 16.76
CA CYS A 157 -3.07 4.26 15.50
C CYS A 157 -3.13 2.76 15.21
N ILE A 158 -4.23 2.30 14.61
CA ILE A 158 -4.41 0.92 14.13
C ILE A 158 -4.36 0.87 12.61
N ARG A 159 -3.54 -0.04 12.07
CA ARG A 159 -3.34 -0.24 10.62
C ARG A 159 -3.36 -1.74 10.27
N ASP A 160 -3.74 -2.02 9.02
CA ASP A 160 -3.68 -3.35 8.41
C ASP A 160 -2.36 -3.49 7.66
N TYR A 161 -1.54 -4.47 8.03
CA TYR A 161 -0.23 -4.70 7.42
C TYR A 161 -0.28 -5.92 6.51
N VAL A 162 0.11 -5.75 5.25
CA VAL A 162 0.14 -6.80 4.23
C VAL A 162 1.57 -7.07 3.77
N HIS A 163 1.95 -8.34 3.69
CA HIS A 163 3.27 -8.73 3.22
C HIS A 163 3.42 -8.44 1.72
N VAL A 164 4.56 -7.85 1.33
CA VAL A 164 4.81 -7.45 -0.07
C VAL A 164 4.70 -8.61 -1.06
N SER A 165 5.15 -9.83 -0.69
CA SER A 165 5.03 -11.00 -1.57
C SER A 165 3.58 -11.49 -1.75
N ASP A 166 2.76 -11.37 -0.72
CA ASP A 166 1.33 -11.64 -0.83
C ASP A 166 0.65 -10.63 -1.75
N LEU A 167 1.04 -9.36 -1.64
CA LEU A 167 0.53 -8.31 -2.53
C LEU A 167 0.97 -8.54 -3.98
N ALA A 168 2.21 -8.98 -4.22
CA ALA A 168 2.68 -9.34 -5.56
C ALA A 168 1.84 -10.47 -6.18
N ASP A 169 1.52 -11.53 -5.40
CA ASP A 169 0.64 -12.61 -5.85
C ASP A 169 -0.77 -12.10 -6.21
N VAL A 170 -1.27 -11.11 -5.45
CA VAL A 170 -2.56 -10.45 -5.75
C VAL A 170 -2.57 -9.78 -7.12
N HIS A 171 -1.46 -9.15 -7.54
CA HIS A 171 -1.36 -8.54 -8.87
C HIS A 171 -1.48 -9.59 -9.98
N ILE A 172 -0.76 -10.70 -9.84
CA ILE A 172 -0.81 -11.80 -10.83
C ILE A 172 -2.20 -12.41 -10.89
N LYS A 173 -2.81 -12.71 -9.73
CA LYS A 173 -4.19 -13.24 -9.68
C LYS A 173 -5.23 -12.25 -10.20
N GLY A 174 -5.04 -10.97 -9.90
CA GLY A 174 -5.90 -9.90 -10.42
C GLY A 174 -5.82 -9.80 -11.93
N LEU A 175 -4.62 -9.87 -12.51
CA LEU A 175 -4.44 -9.85 -13.95
C LEU A 175 -5.07 -11.10 -14.62
N LYS A 176 -4.84 -12.28 -14.02
CA LYS A 176 -5.49 -13.51 -14.50
C LYS A 176 -7.02 -13.39 -14.46
N TYR A 177 -7.59 -12.87 -13.36
CA TYR A 177 -9.03 -12.65 -13.25
C TYR A 177 -9.57 -11.73 -14.37
N LEU A 178 -8.86 -10.63 -14.69
CA LEU A 178 -9.27 -9.73 -15.79
C LEU A 178 -9.29 -10.45 -17.13
N LYS A 179 -8.29 -11.29 -17.43
CA LYS A 179 -8.20 -12.06 -18.67
C LYS A 179 -9.31 -13.11 -18.77
N ASP A 180 -9.50 -13.88 -17.70
CA ASP A 180 -10.45 -15.02 -17.71
C ASP A 180 -11.91 -14.57 -17.65
N ASN A 181 -12.22 -13.51 -16.90
CA ASN A 181 -13.61 -13.11 -16.64
C ASN A 181 -14.06 -11.86 -17.40
N GLN A 182 -13.16 -11.15 -18.05
CA GLN A 182 -13.45 -9.90 -18.76
C GLN A 182 -14.26 -8.87 -17.93
N LYS A 183 -14.04 -8.84 -16.60
CA LYS A 183 -14.76 -7.99 -15.64
C LYS A 183 -13.78 -7.13 -14.83
N SER A 184 -13.96 -5.81 -14.90
CA SER A 184 -13.22 -4.86 -14.08
C SER A 184 -13.58 -4.97 -12.60
N PHE A 185 -12.62 -4.64 -11.72
CA PHE A 185 -12.84 -4.67 -10.27
C PHE A 185 -12.08 -3.58 -9.53
N VAL A 186 -12.55 -3.30 -8.31
CA VAL A 186 -11.84 -2.52 -7.28
C VAL A 186 -11.80 -3.37 -6.02
N LEU A 187 -10.61 -3.55 -5.43
CA LEU A 187 -10.40 -4.39 -4.25
C LEU A 187 -9.51 -3.74 -3.21
N ASN A 188 -9.87 -3.91 -1.95
CA ASN A 188 -9.05 -3.55 -0.80
C ASN A 188 -8.01 -4.64 -0.53
N CYS A 189 -6.72 -4.28 -0.60
CA CYS A 189 -5.61 -5.20 -0.43
C CYS A 189 -5.01 -5.08 0.97
N GLY A 190 -5.58 -5.80 1.91
CA GLY A 190 -5.16 -5.97 3.30
C GLY A 190 -5.56 -7.36 3.78
N TYR A 191 -5.22 -7.68 5.03
CA TYR A 191 -5.61 -8.97 5.63
C TYR A 191 -6.95 -8.90 6.38
N GLY A 192 -7.50 -7.70 6.57
CA GLY A 192 -8.71 -7.47 7.37
C GLY A 192 -8.44 -7.52 8.87
N LYS A 193 -7.18 -7.39 9.29
CA LYS A 193 -6.74 -7.41 10.67
C LYS A 193 -5.95 -6.14 10.99
N GLY A 194 -6.45 -5.36 11.95
CA GLY A 194 -5.76 -4.17 12.44
C GLY A 194 -4.75 -4.52 13.54
N TYR A 195 -3.56 -3.92 13.48
CA TYR A 195 -2.58 -3.91 14.56
C TYR A 195 -2.32 -2.45 14.97
N SER A 196 -2.30 -2.18 16.26
CA SER A 196 -1.89 -0.87 16.76
C SER A 196 -0.38 -0.68 16.62
N VAL A 197 0.05 0.58 16.55
CA VAL A 197 1.50 0.90 16.51
C VAL A 197 2.20 0.33 17.74
N LYS A 198 1.59 0.46 18.93
CA LYS A 198 2.13 -0.10 20.17
C LYS A 198 2.28 -1.61 20.10
N GLN A 199 1.27 -2.35 19.61
CA GLN A 199 1.35 -3.81 19.43
C GLN A 199 2.52 -4.22 18.52
N ILE A 200 2.74 -3.49 17.42
CA ILE A 200 3.86 -3.75 16.52
C ILE A 200 5.20 -3.51 17.22
N VAL A 201 5.32 -2.42 17.98
CA VAL A 201 6.53 -2.09 18.75
C VAL A 201 6.78 -3.12 19.87
N ASP A 202 5.73 -3.58 20.57
CA ASP A 202 5.84 -4.60 21.61
C ASP A 202 6.32 -5.96 21.03
N ILE A 203 5.86 -6.31 19.82
CA ILE A 203 6.38 -7.48 19.09
C ILE A 203 7.85 -7.27 18.73
N PHE A 204 8.21 -6.10 18.26
CA PHE A 204 9.60 -5.78 17.91
C PHE A 204 10.54 -5.82 19.12
N LYS A 205 10.12 -5.35 20.31
CA LYS A 205 10.88 -5.44 21.56
C LYS A 205 11.24 -6.88 21.95
N LYS A 206 10.39 -7.85 21.57
CA LYS A 206 10.70 -9.28 21.78
C LYS A 206 11.77 -9.81 20.83
N ILE A 207 11.95 -9.15 19.68
CA ILE A 207 12.96 -9.52 18.67
C ILE A 207 14.29 -8.80 18.96
N LYS A 208 14.25 -7.55 19.38
CA LYS A 208 15.42 -6.69 19.67
C LYS A 208 15.31 -6.12 21.08
N LYS A 209 16.31 -6.41 21.92
CA LYS A 209 16.41 -5.84 23.27
C LYS A 209 16.97 -4.41 23.26
N GLY A 210 16.78 -3.68 24.35
CA GLY A 210 17.35 -2.33 24.53
C GLY A 210 16.66 -1.26 23.68
N VAL A 211 15.40 -1.47 23.28
CA VAL A 211 14.64 -0.50 22.47
C VAL A 211 14.14 0.64 23.34
N ASP A 212 14.62 1.86 23.09
CA ASP A 212 14.08 3.11 23.63
C ASP A 212 12.83 3.52 22.82
N VAL A 213 11.71 3.75 23.50
CA VAL A 213 10.44 4.15 22.88
C VAL A 213 10.05 5.53 23.33
N GLN A 214 9.94 6.45 22.38
CA GLN A 214 9.60 7.85 22.60
C GLN A 214 8.24 8.18 22.00
N TYR A 215 7.32 8.70 22.78
CA TYR A 215 6.04 9.22 22.28
C TYR A 215 6.22 10.66 21.78
N GLN A 216 5.64 10.94 20.63
CA GLN A 216 5.64 12.24 19.96
C GLN A 216 4.21 12.71 19.72
N LYS A 217 4.02 14.00 19.46
CA LYS A 217 2.72 14.55 19.03
C LYS A 217 2.20 13.82 17.78
N ARG A 218 0.88 13.77 17.61
CA ARG A 218 0.24 13.20 16.41
C ARG A 218 0.81 13.83 15.13
N ARG A 219 0.98 13.03 14.10
CA ARG A 219 1.28 13.56 12.77
C ARG A 219 0.00 14.11 12.14
N PRO A 220 0.05 15.27 11.47
CA PRO A 220 -1.09 15.78 10.71
C PRO A 220 -1.64 14.75 9.71
N GLY A 221 -2.95 14.56 9.69
CA GLY A 221 -3.61 13.63 8.77
C GLY A 221 -3.62 12.16 9.20
N ASP A 222 -2.98 11.78 10.32
CA ASP A 222 -3.10 10.42 10.84
C ASP A 222 -4.51 10.18 11.42
N ILE A 223 -5.12 9.07 11.01
CA ILE A 223 -6.45 8.63 11.49
C ILE A 223 -6.29 7.54 12.57
N ALA A 224 -7.26 7.47 13.50
CA ALA A 224 -7.18 6.53 14.62
C ALA A 224 -7.07 5.08 14.18
N GLN A 225 -7.94 4.63 13.25
CA GLN A 225 -7.90 3.24 12.81
C GLN A 225 -8.45 3.04 11.39
N VAL A 226 -7.77 2.19 10.62
CA VAL A 226 -8.23 1.75 9.30
C VAL A 226 -7.68 0.37 8.97
N TYR A 227 -8.56 -0.55 8.56
CA TYR A 227 -8.21 -1.88 8.06
C TYR A 227 -9.21 -2.35 7.01
N ALA A 228 -8.81 -3.30 6.17
CA ALA A 228 -9.60 -3.74 5.04
C ALA A 228 -10.83 -4.56 5.45
N ASN A 229 -11.96 -4.32 4.79
CA ASN A 229 -12.98 -5.35 4.66
C ASN A 229 -12.59 -6.24 3.48
N THR A 230 -12.32 -7.52 3.74
CA THR A 230 -11.78 -8.46 2.74
C THR A 230 -12.85 -9.34 2.08
N LYS A 231 -14.13 -9.13 2.36
CA LYS A 231 -15.23 -9.99 1.82
C LYS A 231 -15.22 -10.03 0.30
N LYS A 232 -15.19 -8.85 -0.35
CA LYS A 232 -15.16 -8.73 -1.81
C LYS A 232 -13.90 -9.34 -2.42
N PHE A 233 -12.76 -9.05 -1.82
CA PHE A 233 -11.45 -9.58 -2.21
C PHE A 233 -11.44 -11.12 -2.23
N LYS A 234 -11.90 -11.76 -1.14
CA LYS A 234 -11.99 -13.22 -1.04
C LYS A 234 -12.95 -13.82 -2.07
N LYS A 235 -14.10 -13.15 -2.33
CA LYS A 235 -15.09 -13.60 -3.32
C LYS A 235 -14.53 -13.57 -4.74
N ILE A 236 -13.85 -12.49 -5.12
CA ILE A 236 -13.40 -12.25 -6.51
C ILE A 236 -12.15 -13.07 -6.84
N LEU A 237 -11.10 -12.98 -6.00
CA LEU A 237 -9.83 -13.61 -6.32
C LEU A 237 -9.68 -15.03 -5.71
N LYS A 238 -10.60 -15.46 -4.84
CA LYS A 238 -10.49 -16.74 -4.09
C LYS A 238 -9.11 -16.95 -3.47
N TRP A 239 -8.47 -15.82 -3.12
CA TRP A 239 -7.08 -15.78 -2.70
C TRP A 239 -6.92 -16.09 -1.21
N ARG A 240 -5.86 -16.83 -0.86
CA ARG A 240 -5.45 -17.13 0.52
C ARG A 240 -4.04 -16.58 0.74
N PRO A 241 -3.82 -15.75 1.77
CA PRO A 241 -2.50 -15.23 2.08
C PRO A 241 -1.55 -16.33 2.55
N LYS A 242 -0.29 -16.24 2.16
CA LYS A 242 0.79 -17.14 2.60
C LYS A 242 1.57 -16.56 3.77
N TYR A 243 1.63 -15.23 3.88
CA TYR A 243 2.49 -14.51 4.81
C TYR A 243 1.71 -13.65 5.82
N ASN A 244 0.45 -14.00 6.12
CA ASN A 244 -0.40 -13.29 7.08
C ASN A 244 0.05 -13.55 8.53
N ASN A 245 1.27 -13.14 8.83
CA ASN A 245 1.86 -13.22 10.17
C ASN A 245 2.75 -12.00 10.39
N ILE A 246 2.37 -11.15 11.35
CA ILE A 246 3.07 -9.88 11.59
C ILE A 246 4.52 -10.08 12.06
N LYS A 247 4.82 -11.14 12.82
CA LYS A 247 6.20 -11.46 13.22
C LYS A 247 7.05 -11.78 11.98
N LEU A 248 6.50 -12.60 11.05
CA LEU A 248 7.16 -12.95 9.81
C LEU A 248 7.42 -11.69 8.96
N ILE A 249 6.46 -10.78 8.86
CA ILE A 249 6.61 -9.51 8.13
C ILE A 249 7.77 -8.70 8.71
N ILE A 250 7.83 -8.55 10.03
CA ILE A 250 8.91 -7.82 10.72
C ILE A 250 10.26 -8.51 10.50
N HIS A 251 10.33 -9.84 10.67
CA HIS A 251 11.55 -10.60 10.46
C HIS A 251 12.09 -10.51 9.02
N SER A 252 11.22 -10.58 8.01
CA SER A 252 11.63 -10.46 6.61
C SER A 252 12.21 -9.07 6.31
N ALA A 253 11.62 -8.02 6.87
CA ALA A 253 12.14 -6.65 6.75
C ALA A 253 13.53 -6.51 7.41
N ILE A 254 13.70 -7.04 8.63
CA ILE A 254 14.99 -7.01 9.35
C ILE A 254 16.06 -7.80 8.58
N LYS A 255 15.72 -8.99 8.06
CA LYS A 255 16.65 -9.80 7.26
C LYS A 255 17.13 -9.04 6.04
N TRP A 256 16.24 -8.32 5.37
CA TRP A 256 16.56 -7.50 4.23
C TRP A 256 17.48 -6.32 4.57
N GLU A 257 17.19 -5.57 5.65
CA GLU A 257 18.03 -4.46 6.09
C GLU A 257 19.46 -4.93 6.46
N LYS A 258 19.59 -6.09 7.10
CA LYS A 258 20.91 -6.68 7.38
C LYS A 258 21.70 -6.91 6.09
N LYS A 259 21.03 -7.42 5.04
CA LYS A 259 21.68 -7.66 3.75
C LYS A 259 22.08 -6.38 3.02
N LEU A 260 21.30 -5.30 3.15
CA LEU A 260 21.64 -4.00 2.53
C LEU A 260 22.84 -3.31 3.19
N LYS A 261 23.16 -3.67 4.43
CA LYS A 261 24.27 -3.07 5.19
C LYS A 261 25.60 -3.80 4.93
N ASN A 262 25.51 -5.08 4.58
CA ASN A 262 26.67 -5.90 4.18
C ASN A 262 26.94 -5.76 2.66
#